data_a97a4dde7f50fd85d2e4c356ec56aa7d
#
_entry.id   a97a4dde7f50fd85d2e4c356ec56aa7d
#
_cell.length_a   1.000
_cell.length_b   1.000
_cell.length_c   1.000
_cell.angle_alpha   90.00
_cell.angle_beta   90.00
_cell.angle_gamma   90.00
#
_symmetry.space_group_name_H-M   'P 1'
#
loop_
_entity.id
_entity.type
_entity.pdbx_description
1 polymer ?
#
loop_
_entity_poly.entity_id
_entity_poly.type
_entity_poly.pdbx_seq_one_letter_code
_entity_poly.pdbx_strand_id
1 'polypeptide(L)'
;AKDDPGELPPRPNGNEGQAKILANRHFITQRFKNNSFDYLVSGATSNPPKEVLEELGCPYEERRSNRKAPRIFSNHYDPFYHIHKGHIAELWKKYDIMDLFDNTITCIEYREEIEKPCKVCYFCSEKKWAFGKYDGGIV
;
A
#
# COMPACT_ATOMS: atom_id res chain seq x y z
N ALA A 1 -1.09 -11.48 27.31
CA ALA A 1 -2.02 -10.35 27.31
C ALA A 1 -2.25 -9.98 25.84
N LYS A 2 -3.51 -10.03 25.37
CA LYS A 2 -3.86 -9.48 24.06
C LYS A 2 -3.74 -7.98 24.20
N ASP A 3 -2.77 -7.38 23.49
CA ASP A 3 -2.68 -5.94 23.39
C ASP A 3 -3.99 -5.44 22.75
N ASP A 4 -4.82 -4.80 23.54
CA ASP A 4 -6.00 -4.11 23.04
C ASP A 4 -5.48 -2.96 22.14
N PRO A 5 -5.79 -2.95 20.83
CA PRO A 5 -5.28 -1.93 19.91
C PRO A 5 -5.81 -0.52 20.22
N GLY A 6 -6.59 -0.35 21.25
CA GLY A 6 -7.30 0.88 21.56
C GLY A 6 -8.51 1.09 20.63
N GLU A 7 -9.39 1.96 21.05
CA GLU A 7 -10.59 2.28 20.28
C GLU A 7 -10.21 2.95 18.94
N LEU A 8 -10.63 2.33 17.84
CA LEU A 8 -10.36 2.87 16.50
C LEU A 8 -11.09 4.22 16.33
N PRO A 9 -10.45 5.21 15.70
CA PRO A 9 -11.12 6.48 15.42
C PRO A 9 -12.40 6.25 14.61
N PRO A 10 -13.47 7.05 14.83
CA PRO A 10 -14.71 6.91 14.11
C PRO A 10 -14.50 7.04 12.61
N ARG A 11 -15.18 6.21 11.82
CA ARG A 11 -15.07 6.20 10.37
C ARG A 11 -15.45 7.58 9.81
N PRO A 12 -14.59 8.25 9.05
CA PRO A 12 -14.99 9.45 8.35
C PRO A 12 -16.08 9.11 7.31
N ASN A 13 -17.07 9.95 7.21
CA ASN A 13 -18.27 9.77 6.39
C ASN A 13 -17.99 9.12 5.03
N GLY A 14 -18.35 7.86 4.89
CA GLY A 14 -18.48 7.16 3.62
C GLY A 14 -17.20 6.73 2.90
N ASN A 15 -16.00 6.98 3.41
CA ASN A 15 -14.76 6.61 2.75
C ASN A 15 -14.00 5.52 3.54
N GLU A 16 -14.29 4.26 3.26
CA GLU A 16 -13.68 3.11 3.93
C GLU A 16 -12.15 3.05 3.73
N GLY A 17 -11.65 3.50 2.58
CA GLY A 17 -10.21 3.56 2.32
C GLY A 17 -9.48 4.53 3.25
N GLN A 18 -10.08 5.69 3.53
CA GLN A 18 -9.53 6.62 4.51
C GLN A 18 -9.58 6.05 5.92
N ALA A 19 -10.63 5.32 6.28
CA ALA A 19 -10.74 4.66 7.58
C ALA A 19 -9.61 3.65 7.81
N LYS A 20 -9.28 2.82 6.81
CA LYS A 20 -8.13 1.89 6.88
C LYS A 20 -6.80 2.62 7.08
N ILE A 21 -6.57 3.71 6.36
CA ILE A 21 -5.35 4.52 6.50
C ILE A 21 -5.25 5.13 7.90
N LEU A 22 -6.35 5.66 8.43
CA LEU A 22 -6.40 6.25 9.76
C LEU A 22 -6.18 5.19 10.85
N ALA A 23 -6.82 4.02 10.72
CA ALA A 23 -6.65 2.90 11.63
C ALA A 23 -5.18 2.44 11.68
N ASN A 24 -4.53 2.28 10.53
CA ASN A 24 -3.13 1.92 10.45
C ASN A 24 -2.22 2.99 11.09
N ARG A 25 -2.49 4.27 10.84
CA ARG A 25 -1.72 5.37 11.46
C ARG A 25 -1.90 5.38 12.97
N HIS A 26 -3.12 5.19 13.46
CA HIS A 26 -3.40 5.11 14.89
C HIS A 26 -2.61 3.98 15.53
N PHE A 27 -2.71 2.77 14.98
CA PHE A 27 -2.01 1.58 15.46
C PHE A 27 -0.49 1.79 15.50
N ILE A 28 0.11 2.30 14.42
CA ILE A 28 1.54 2.60 14.34
C ILE A 28 1.93 3.61 15.43
N THR A 29 1.14 4.69 15.60
CA THR A 29 1.40 5.72 16.61
C THR A 29 1.37 5.15 18.02
N GLN A 30 0.41 4.28 18.34
CA GLN A 30 0.33 3.64 19.64
C GLN A 30 1.53 2.74 19.91
N ARG A 31 1.95 1.94 18.92
CA ARG A 31 3.12 1.07 19.04
C ARG A 31 4.41 1.85 19.25
N PHE A 32 4.59 3.00 18.60
CA PHE A 32 5.72 3.89 18.87
C PHE A 32 5.68 4.48 20.28
N LYS A 33 4.51 4.97 20.71
CA LYS A 33 4.34 5.52 22.07
C LYS A 33 4.67 4.51 23.14
N ASN A 34 4.36 3.24 22.93
CA ASN A 34 4.58 2.15 23.88
C ASN A 34 5.98 1.53 23.74
N ASN A 35 6.87 2.11 22.93
CA ASN A 35 8.22 1.58 22.65
C ASN A 35 8.23 0.11 22.26
N SER A 36 7.19 -0.34 21.50
CA SER A 36 7.04 -1.75 21.10
C SER A 36 7.96 -2.13 19.95
N PHE A 37 8.60 -1.17 19.30
CA PHE A 37 9.59 -1.37 18.24
C PHE A 37 10.49 -0.13 18.09
N ASP A 38 11.70 -0.36 17.60
CA ASP A 38 12.73 0.68 17.42
C ASP A 38 12.63 1.37 16.05
N TYR A 39 12.19 0.62 15.03
CA TYR A 39 12.13 1.08 13.65
C TYR A 39 10.81 0.73 12.99
N LEU A 40 10.34 1.63 12.13
CA LEU A 40 9.25 1.39 11.18
C LEU A 40 9.85 1.30 9.78
N VAL A 41 9.64 0.18 9.11
CA VAL A 41 9.97 0.02 7.70
C VAL A 41 8.67 -0.01 6.91
N SER A 42 8.52 0.85 5.90
CA SER A 42 7.32 0.87 5.07
C SER A 42 7.61 0.49 3.62
N GLY A 43 6.62 -0.08 2.95
CA GLY A 43 6.64 -0.43 1.54
C GLY A 43 6.23 0.74 0.62
N ALA A 44 6.34 1.98 1.07
CA ALA A 44 5.98 3.13 0.26
C ALA A 44 6.86 3.21 -1.00
N THR A 45 6.22 3.39 -2.16
CA THR A 45 6.88 3.50 -3.46
C THR A 45 6.60 4.87 -4.10
N SER A 46 7.34 5.25 -5.13
CA SER A 46 7.03 6.40 -5.96
C SER A 46 5.79 6.13 -6.84
N ASN A 47 5.26 7.19 -7.46
CA ASN A 47 4.19 7.03 -8.45
C ASN A 47 4.65 6.19 -9.64
N PRO A 48 3.75 5.45 -10.29
CA PRO A 48 3.99 4.91 -11.63
C PRO A 48 4.18 6.05 -12.64
N PRO A 49 4.71 5.78 -13.84
CA PRO A 49 4.73 6.74 -14.92
C PRO A 49 3.32 7.31 -15.19
N LYS A 50 3.24 8.60 -15.50
CA LYS A 50 1.96 9.29 -15.72
C LYS A 50 1.16 8.65 -16.86
N GLU A 51 1.84 8.30 -17.93
CA GLU A 51 1.28 7.69 -19.13
C GLU A 51 0.57 6.38 -18.81
N VAL A 52 1.12 5.59 -17.90
CA VAL A 52 0.53 4.33 -17.46
C VAL A 52 -0.82 4.56 -16.76
N LEU A 53 -0.93 5.57 -15.92
CA LEU A 53 -2.18 5.87 -15.23
C LEU A 53 -3.24 6.40 -16.18
N GLU A 54 -2.85 7.20 -17.17
CA GLU A 54 -3.72 7.71 -18.22
C GLU A 54 -4.26 6.56 -19.10
N GLU A 55 -3.40 5.62 -19.52
CA GLU A 55 -3.81 4.42 -20.27
C GLU A 55 -4.79 3.52 -19.50
N LEU A 56 -4.64 3.46 -18.17
CA LEU A 56 -5.54 2.70 -17.30
C LEU A 56 -6.85 3.44 -16.96
N GLY A 57 -7.03 4.66 -17.51
CA GLY A 57 -8.19 5.51 -17.22
C GLY A 57 -8.25 5.97 -15.76
N CYS A 58 -7.13 5.90 -15.06
CA CYS A 58 -7.02 6.32 -13.67
C CYS A 58 -6.45 7.75 -13.62
N PRO A 59 -7.12 8.70 -12.98
CA PRO A 59 -6.59 10.04 -12.83
C PRO A 59 -5.21 10.00 -12.16
N TYR A 60 -4.23 10.66 -12.77
CA TYR A 60 -2.93 10.84 -12.12
C TYR A 60 -3.11 11.70 -10.88
N GLU A 61 -2.86 11.12 -9.73
CA GLU A 61 -2.80 11.85 -8.49
C GLU A 61 -1.34 11.95 -8.04
N GLU A 62 -0.86 13.15 -7.91
CA GLU A 62 0.48 13.43 -7.40
C GLU A 62 0.56 13.16 -5.88
N ARG A 63 0.22 11.95 -5.49
CA ARG A 63 0.21 11.51 -4.08
C ARG A 63 1.60 11.32 -3.50
N ARG A 64 2.57 11.07 -4.36
CA ARG A 64 3.94 10.76 -3.98
C ARG A 64 4.87 11.51 -4.92
N SER A 65 5.74 12.32 -4.36
CA SER A 65 6.76 12.99 -5.17
C SER A 65 7.76 11.96 -5.70
N ASN A 66 8.15 12.11 -6.97
CA ASN A 66 9.25 11.34 -7.53
C ASN A 66 10.53 11.68 -6.78
N ARG A 67 11.01 10.75 -5.99
CA ARG A 67 12.21 10.88 -5.19
C ARG A 67 13.38 10.14 -5.83
N LYS A 68 14.58 10.66 -5.62
CA LYS A 68 15.80 10.08 -6.19
C LYS A 68 16.51 9.10 -5.26
N ALA A 69 16.04 8.94 -4.02
CA ALA A 69 16.68 8.13 -3.01
C ALA A 69 15.67 7.53 -2.02
N PRO A 70 16.03 6.46 -1.30
CA PRO A 70 15.29 5.99 -0.16
C PRO A 70 15.04 7.12 0.85
N ARG A 71 13.96 7.03 1.61
CA ARG A 71 13.67 7.98 2.67
C ARG A 71 14.03 7.41 4.02
N ILE A 72 14.83 8.16 4.76
CA ILE A 72 15.21 7.84 6.15
C ILE A 72 14.95 9.10 6.96
N PHE A 73 14.15 9.01 8.01
CA PHE A 73 14.00 10.07 9.00
C PHE A 73 13.69 9.48 10.36
N SER A 74 14.43 9.92 11.38
CA SER A 74 14.33 9.36 12.72
C SER A 74 14.41 7.82 12.68
N ASN A 75 13.37 7.14 13.16
CA ASN A 75 13.25 5.69 13.17
C ASN A 75 12.30 5.13 12.08
N HIS A 76 12.05 5.89 11.02
CA HIS A 76 11.24 5.50 9.88
C HIS A 76 12.10 5.34 8.63
N TYR A 77 12.01 4.19 7.96
CA TYR A 77 12.75 3.85 6.77
C TYR A 77 11.84 3.36 5.65
N ASP A 78 11.87 4.03 4.50
CA ASP A 78 11.16 3.67 3.28
C ASP A 78 12.16 3.31 2.17
N PRO A 79 12.59 2.05 2.09
CA PRO A 79 13.64 1.63 1.15
C PRO A 79 13.25 1.82 -0.31
N PHE A 80 11.96 1.71 -0.62
CA PHE A 80 11.43 1.73 -1.99
C PHE A 80 10.86 3.10 -2.42
N TYR A 81 11.03 4.14 -1.62
CA TYR A 81 10.40 5.44 -1.82
C TYR A 81 10.76 6.12 -3.15
N HIS A 82 11.86 5.74 -3.76
CA HIS A 82 12.40 6.29 -5.00
C HIS A 82 12.14 5.42 -6.24
N ILE A 83 11.52 4.26 -6.08
CA ILE A 83 11.17 3.35 -7.17
C ILE A 83 9.66 3.10 -7.21
N HIS A 84 9.12 2.82 -8.39
CA HIS A 84 7.69 2.52 -8.54
C HIS A 84 7.40 1.02 -8.39
N LYS A 85 6.13 0.68 -8.29
CA LYS A 85 5.68 -0.71 -8.03
C LYS A 85 6.08 -1.69 -9.13
N GLY A 86 6.30 -1.24 -10.37
CA GLY A 86 6.84 -2.08 -11.44
C GLY A 86 8.23 -2.64 -11.10
N HIS A 87 9.11 -1.84 -10.50
CA HIS A 87 10.42 -2.35 -10.03
C HIS A 87 10.26 -3.36 -8.90
N ILE A 88 9.25 -3.18 -8.03
CA ILE A 88 8.94 -4.18 -6.99
C ILE A 88 8.51 -5.49 -7.63
N ALA A 89 7.68 -5.46 -8.67
CA ALA A 89 7.27 -6.66 -9.40
C ALA A 89 8.48 -7.40 -10.03
N GLU A 90 9.43 -6.66 -10.59
CA GLU A 90 10.67 -7.25 -11.11
C GLU A 90 11.55 -7.87 -9.99
N LEU A 91 11.62 -7.24 -8.83
CA LEU A 91 12.30 -7.83 -7.66
C LEU A 91 11.61 -9.13 -7.23
N TRP A 92 10.29 -9.18 -7.20
CA TRP A 92 9.52 -10.37 -6.85
C TRP A 92 9.80 -11.53 -7.81
N LYS A 93 9.85 -11.25 -9.12
CA LYS A 93 10.25 -12.24 -10.12
C LYS A 93 11.69 -12.71 -9.92
N LYS A 94 12.62 -11.76 -9.71
CA LYS A 94 14.03 -12.06 -9.52
C LYS A 94 14.31 -12.95 -8.30
N TYR A 95 13.55 -12.77 -7.22
CA TYR A 95 13.72 -13.56 -5.98
C TYR A 95 12.75 -14.75 -5.89
N ASP A 96 12.01 -15.03 -6.97
CA ASP A 96 11.07 -16.16 -7.06
C ASP A 96 10.05 -16.23 -5.91
N ILE A 97 9.45 -15.08 -5.58
CA ILE A 97 8.46 -14.95 -4.50
C ILE A 97 7.06 -14.58 -5.02
N MET A 98 6.78 -14.86 -6.29
CA MET A 98 5.47 -14.55 -6.90
C MET A 98 4.32 -15.38 -6.34
N ASP A 99 4.59 -16.53 -5.72
CA ASP A 99 3.63 -17.36 -5.00
C ASP A 99 2.98 -16.64 -3.80
N LEU A 100 3.69 -15.67 -3.22
CA LEU A 100 3.14 -14.85 -2.14
C LEU A 100 2.12 -13.80 -2.60
N PHE A 101 2.01 -13.57 -3.93
CA PHE A 101 1.19 -12.50 -4.50
C PHE A 101 -0.28 -12.62 -4.11
N ASP A 102 -0.83 -13.82 -4.13
CA ASP A 102 -2.26 -14.07 -3.89
C ASP A 102 -2.66 -13.75 -2.43
N ASN A 103 -1.68 -13.66 -1.52
CA ASN A 103 -1.89 -13.25 -0.14
C ASN A 103 -1.82 -11.72 0.08
N THR A 104 -1.62 -10.93 -0.99
CA THR A 104 -1.47 -9.47 -0.87
C THR A 104 -2.76 -8.73 -1.23
N ILE A 105 -3.14 -7.77 -0.39
CA ILE A 105 -4.30 -6.90 -0.58
C ILE A 105 -3.84 -5.45 -0.65
N THR A 106 -4.18 -4.75 -1.73
CA THR A 106 -3.89 -3.33 -1.93
C THR A 106 -5.15 -2.49 -2.18
N CYS A 107 -6.24 -3.13 -2.59
CA CYS A 107 -7.51 -2.45 -2.84
C CYS A 107 -8.02 -1.76 -1.56
N ILE A 108 -8.31 -0.46 -1.64
CA ILE A 108 -8.85 0.30 -0.51
C ILE A 108 -10.33 0.02 -0.25
N GLU A 109 -11.04 -0.47 -1.28
CA GLU A 109 -12.46 -0.86 -1.22
C GLU A 109 -12.62 -2.38 -1.02
N TYR A 110 -11.55 -3.08 -0.71
CA TYR A 110 -11.62 -4.52 -0.44
C TYR A 110 -12.49 -4.77 0.80
N ARG A 111 -13.52 -5.58 0.63
CA ARG A 111 -14.42 -5.99 1.70
C ARG A 111 -14.29 -7.48 1.93
N GLU A 112 -14.20 -7.90 3.18
CA GLU A 112 -14.15 -9.32 3.54
C GLU A 112 -15.34 -10.10 2.98
N GLU A 113 -16.52 -9.46 2.93
CA GLU A 113 -17.76 -10.06 2.41
C GLU A 113 -17.74 -10.31 0.90
N ILE A 114 -16.92 -9.55 0.15
CA ILE A 114 -16.88 -9.62 -1.31
C ILE A 114 -15.65 -10.40 -1.79
N GLU A 115 -14.58 -10.44 -0.98
CA GLU A 115 -13.27 -11.06 -1.27
C GLU A 115 -12.70 -10.71 -2.66
N LYS A 116 -13.06 -9.54 -3.19
CA LYS A 116 -12.70 -9.12 -4.54
C LYS A 116 -12.20 -7.67 -4.56
N PRO A 117 -11.18 -7.39 -5.38
CA PRO A 117 -10.75 -6.01 -5.63
C PRO A 117 -11.79 -5.23 -6.43
N CYS A 118 -11.90 -3.93 -6.21
CA CYS A 118 -12.82 -3.06 -6.95
C CYS A 118 -12.42 -2.85 -8.42
N LYS A 119 -11.16 -3.10 -8.78
CA LYS A 119 -10.54 -2.94 -10.10
C LYS A 119 -10.49 -1.52 -10.67
N VAL A 120 -11.05 -0.53 -9.97
CA VAL A 120 -11.17 0.87 -10.45
C VAL A 120 -10.40 1.88 -9.61
N CYS A 121 -9.98 1.55 -8.40
CA CYS A 121 -9.19 2.49 -7.60
C CYS A 121 -7.73 2.54 -8.07
N TYR A 122 -7.06 3.65 -7.74
CA TYR A 122 -5.64 3.86 -8.03
C TYR A 122 -4.75 2.66 -7.68
N PHE A 123 -4.94 2.07 -6.51
CA PHE A 123 -4.12 0.97 -6.04
C PHE A 123 -4.35 -0.32 -6.83
N CYS A 124 -5.59 -0.59 -7.26
CA CYS A 124 -5.90 -1.70 -8.15
C CYS A 124 -5.22 -1.51 -9.51
N SER A 125 -5.34 -0.33 -10.11
CA SER A 125 -4.73 0.01 -11.39
C SER A 125 -3.21 -0.10 -11.33
N GLU A 126 -2.59 0.49 -10.30
CA GLU A 126 -1.14 0.40 -10.08
C GLU A 126 -0.67 -1.05 -9.92
N LYS A 127 -1.42 -1.88 -9.19
CA LYS A 127 -1.06 -3.29 -8.98
C LYS A 127 -1.22 -4.11 -10.26
N LYS A 128 -2.33 -3.92 -10.98
CA LYS A 128 -2.58 -4.58 -12.27
C LYS A 128 -1.49 -4.25 -13.29
N TRP A 129 -1.11 -2.99 -13.39
CA TRP A 129 -0.01 -2.57 -14.24
C TRP A 129 1.31 -3.26 -13.88
N ALA A 130 1.68 -3.25 -12.59
CA ALA A 130 2.97 -3.73 -12.14
C ALA A 130 3.10 -5.26 -12.21
N PHE A 131 2.06 -5.99 -11.83
CA PHE A 131 2.09 -7.45 -11.67
C PHE A 131 1.27 -8.21 -12.71
N GLY A 132 0.49 -7.53 -13.53
CA GLY A 132 -0.43 -8.17 -14.48
C GLY A 132 -1.69 -8.76 -13.85
N LYS A 133 -1.84 -8.65 -12.53
CA LYS A 133 -2.95 -9.23 -11.76
C LYS A 133 -3.45 -8.25 -10.71
N TYR A 134 -4.72 -8.40 -10.31
CA TYR A 134 -5.30 -7.75 -9.15
C TYR A 134 -5.06 -8.56 -7.86
N ASP A 135 -5.53 -8.07 -6.73
CA ASP A 135 -5.52 -8.78 -5.45
C ASP A 135 -6.15 -10.18 -5.58
N GLY A 136 -5.63 -11.15 -4.84
CA GLY A 136 -6.08 -12.55 -4.92
C GLY A 136 -5.76 -13.23 -6.25
N GLY A 137 -4.79 -12.73 -7.02
CA GLY A 137 -4.39 -13.33 -8.30
C GLY A 137 -5.40 -13.16 -9.45
N ILE A 138 -6.43 -12.32 -9.26
CA ILE A 138 -7.47 -12.09 -10.27
C ILE A 138 -6.89 -11.33 -11.48
N VAL A 139 -7.15 -11.83 -12.68
CA VAL A 139 -6.71 -11.24 -13.96
C VAL A 139 -7.64 -10.12 -14.43
#